data_1e6894efdfb462aa6cd94d10e40cc16d
#
_entry.id   1e6894efdfb462aa6cd94d10e40cc16d
#
_cell.length_a   1.000
_cell.length_b   1.000
_cell.length_c   1.000
_cell.angle_alpha   90.00
_cell.angle_beta   90.00
_cell.angle_gamma   90.00
#
_symmetry.space_group_name_H-M   'P 1'
#
loop_
_entity.id
_entity.type
_entity.pdbx_description
1 polymer ?
#
loop_
_entity_poly.entity_id
_entity_poly.type
_entity_poly.pdbx_seq_one_letter_code
_entity_poly.pdbx_strand_id
1 'polypeptide(L)'
;MRVLVIGDIIRDRYVYGSTERLNPEGGAVPLVRQTYEETKLGGAALVWDNLTNLGVDCDIVEYDKRFQDVKTRIISDGHYICRVDSGFGDVAVYLAGEEVYNKVKAIDFSRYSYCILSDYDKGALTYSKEIIKLANAAGCKVIVDPKGTYERYVGAWLIKPNKLEANKFNYNDIDNINTITTNAESPVVARIDGVTYLLPVDPVEVADVTGAGDCFLAAFVYGLTKGYDYRKCLEIAVRGASTAVQHRGTYVLEPEDVEQKIIFTNGCFDILHRGHIEYLESSKKLGTKLVIGLNSDDSVKRLKGESRPINNQEDRQRALQSLRFVDEVVIFDEDTPYNLIKQINPDIITKGGDYKPEDVIGNDVADIVILPYKENYSTTNIVSKL
;
A
#
# COMPACT_ATOMS: atom_id res chain seq x y z
N MET A 1 -15.35 -12.89 -0.19
CA MET A 1 -14.61 -13.57 -1.29
C MET A 1 -13.40 -14.24 -0.70
N ARG A 2 -13.13 -15.51 -1.08
CA ARG A 2 -11.99 -16.26 -0.55
C ARG A 2 -10.86 -16.31 -1.57
N VAL A 3 -9.62 -16.24 -1.11
CA VAL A 3 -8.41 -16.21 -1.96
C VAL A 3 -7.54 -17.44 -1.64
N LEU A 4 -6.90 -18.02 -2.66
CA LEU A 4 -5.90 -19.07 -2.51
C LEU A 4 -4.55 -18.53 -2.98
N VAL A 5 -3.51 -18.68 -2.19
CA VAL A 5 -2.13 -18.38 -2.58
C VAL A 5 -1.36 -19.66 -2.81
N ILE A 6 -0.68 -19.75 -3.95
CA ILE A 6 0.20 -20.86 -4.32
C ILE A 6 1.50 -20.23 -4.84
N GLY A 7 2.65 -20.71 -4.42
CA GLY A 7 3.90 -20.18 -4.95
C GLY A 7 5.12 -20.48 -4.09
N ASP A 8 6.22 -19.86 -4.45
CA ASP A 8 7.49 -20.05 -3.78
C ASP A 8 7.51 -19.35 -2.43
N ILE A 9 7.60 -20.12 -1.36
CA ILE A 9 7.78 -19.62 0.00
C ILE A 9 9.26 -19.36 0.23
N ILE A 10 9.62 -18.11 0.53
CA ILE A 10 10.99 -17.69 0.79
C ILE A 10 11.13 -17.39 2.28
N ARG A 11 12.29 -17.73 2.86
CA ARG A 11 12.63 -17.39 4.22
C ARG A 11 13.76 -16.37 4.22
N ASP A 12 13.43 -15.13 4.58
CA ASP A 12 14.39 -14.05 4.75
C ASP A 12 14.93 -14.10 6.19
N ARG A 13 16.11 -14.68 6.39
CA ARG A 13 16.78 -14.80 7.68
C ARG A 13 17.75 -13.64 7.86
N TYR A 14 17.59 -12.89 8.93
CA TYR A 14 18.45 -11.79 9.32
C TYR A 14 19.27 -12.20 10.52
N VAL A 15 20.58 -12.22 10.35
CA VAL A 15 21.56 -12.54 11.42
C VAL A 15 22.26 -11.24 11.81
N TYR A 16 22.00 -10.79 13.03
CA TYR A 16 22.59 -9.59 13.60
C TYR A 16 23.76 -9.95 14.51
N GLY A 17 24.81 -9.15 14.46
CA GLY A 17 26.01 -9.37 15.27
C GLY A 17 26.90 -8.15 15.40
N SER A 18 28.05 -8.37 15.96
CA SER A 18 29.14 -7.39 16.04
C SER A 18 30.42 -7.95 15.45
N THR A 19 31.27 -7.07 14.92
CA THR A 19 32.58 -7.41 14.37
C THR A 19 33.67 -6.70 15.20
N GLU A 20 34.37 -7.46 16.06
CA GLU A 20 35.46 -6.94 16.87
C GLU A 20 36.83 -7.20 16.25
N ARG A 21 36.97 -8.15 15.34
CA ARG A 21 38.21 -8.54 14.68
C ARG A 21 38.01 -9.13 13.30
N LEU A 22 39.06 -9.15 12.52
CA LEU A 22 39.12 -9.89 11.27
C LEU A 22 39.37 -11.37 11.52
N ASN A 23 38.92 -12.22 10.58
CA ASN A 23 39.16 -13.65 10.63
C ASN A 23 40.66 -13.96 10.52
N PRO A 24 41.27 -14.65 11.51
CA PRO A 24 42.69 -14.98 11.45
C PRO A 24 43.04 -16.02 10.38
N GLU A 25 42.05 -16.76 9.86
CA GLU A 25 42.26 -17.86 8.88
C GLU A 25 42.24 -17.38 7.44
N GLY A 26 41.87 -16.17 7.16
CA GLY A 26 41.76 -15.70 5.78
C GLY A 26 41.54 -14.20 5.60
N GLY A 27 42.57 -13.47 5.20
CA GLY A 27 42.47 -12.12 4.65
C GLY A 27 41.75 -11.09 5.53
N ALA A 28 41.32 -10.00 4.91
CA ALA A 28 40.60 -8.92 5.59
C ALA A 28 39.05 -9.22 5.63
N VAL A 29 38.66 -10.42 6.07
CA VAL A 29 37.28 -10.84 6.20
C VAL A 29 36.77 -10.59 7.61
N PRO A 30 35.65 -9.88 7.82
CA PRO A 30 35.09 -9.66 9.14
C PRO A 30 34.60 -10.97 9.78
N LEU A 31 34.92 -11.15 11.07
CA LEU A 31 34.40 -12.22 11.88
C LEU A 31 33.20 -11.71 12.67
N VAL A 32 32.01 -12.07 12.23
CA VAL A 32 30.75 -11.63 12.85
C VAL A 32 30.39 -12.56 14.00
N ARG A 33 30.29 -12.03 15.21
CA ARG A 33 29.71 -12.73 16.36
C ARG A 33 28.23 -12.48 16.41
N GLN A 34 27.43 -13.52 16.09
CA GLN A 34 25.97 -13.44 16.13
C GLN A 34 25.48 -13.15 17.55
N THR A 35 24.58 -12.16 17.68
CA THR A 35 23.92 -11.78 18.93
C THR A 35 22.42 -12.09 18.89
N TYR A 36 21.80 -11.96 17.71
CA TYR A 36 20.38 -12.16 17.51
C TYR A 36 20.11 -12.66 16.08
N GLU A 37 19.00 -13.35 15.87
CA GLU A 37 18.48 -13.63 14.53
C GLU A 37 16.96 -13.56 14.51
N GLU A 38 16.44 -13.20 13.36
CA GLU A 38 15.02 -13.27 13.04
C GLU A 38 14.82 -13.87 11.66
N THR A 39 13.66 -14.49 11.46
CA THR A 39 13.26 -14.98 10.14
C THR A 39 11.91 -14.39 9.79
N LYS A 40 11.85 -13.74 8.63
CA LYS A 40 10.61 -13.22 8.05
C LYS A 40 10.23 -14.08 6.84
N LEU A 41 8.94 -14.12 6.54
CA LEU A 41 8.45 -14.78 5.35
C LEU A 41 8.49 -13.83 4.15
N GLY A 42 8.76 -14.37 2.98
CA GLY A 42 8.81 -13.68 1.70
C GLY A 42 8.13 -14.49 0.60
N GLY A 43 8.04 -13.92 -0.59
CA GLY A 43 7.39 -14.56 -1.72
C GLY A 43 5.91 -14.83 -1.46
N ALA A 44 5.43 -16.00 -1.84
CA ALA A 44 4.02 -16.38 -1.68
C ALA A 44 3.52 -16.23 -0.23
N ALA A 45 4.39 -16.52 0.76
CA ALA A 45 4.00 -16.37 2.15
C ALA A 45 3.84 -14.90 2.58
N LEU A 46 4.63 -13.97 2.02
CA LEU A 46 4.44 -12.54 2.27
C LEU A 46 3.13 -12.02 1.67
N VAL A 47 2.75 -12.50 0.48
CA VAL A 47 1.45 -12.17 -0.11
C VAL A 47 0.31 -12.66 0.79
N TRP A 48 0.43 -13.89 1.31
CA TRP A 48 -0.56 -14.48 2.21
C TRP A 48 -0.63 -13.73 3.55
N ASP A 49 0.51 -13.41 4.18
CA ASP A 49 0.58 -12.64 5.42
C ASP A 49 -0.10 -11.27 5.25
N ASN A 50 0.19 -10.56 4.15
CA ASN A 50 -0.44 -9.28 3.85
C ASN A 50 -1.96 -9.40 3.71
N LEU A 51 -2.45 -10.37 2.91
CA LEU A 51 -3.89 -10.57 2.73
C LEU A 51 -4.59 -10.91 4.04
N THR A 52 -3.99 -11.77 4.85
CA THR A 52 -4.54 -12.19 6.15
C THR A 52 -4.59 -11.01 7.12
N ASN A 53 -3.52 -10.21 7.20
CA ASN A 53 -3.48 -9.03 8.08
C ASN A 53 -4.48 -7.95 7.64
N LEU A 54 -4.73 -7.84 6.32
CA LEU A 54 -5.79 -6.98 5.78
C LEU A 54 -7.21 -7.55 5.95
N GLY A 55 -7.38 -8.69 6.64
CA GLY A 55 -8.67 -9.30 6.94
C GLY A 55 -9.33 -10.02 5.75
N VAL A 56 -8.55 -10.45 4.75
CA VAL A 56 -9.04 -11.28 3.65
C VAL A 56 -9.05 -12.74 4.07
N ASP A 57 -10.15 -13.45 3.82
CA ASP A 57 -10.23 -14.92 3.98
C ASP A 57 -9.33 -15.58 2.93
N CYS A 58 -8.16 -16.03 3.36
CA CYS A 58 -7.07 -16.47 2.47
C CYS A 58 -6.40 -17.74 2.98
N ASP A 59 -6.25 -18.71 2.07
CA ASP A 59 -5.45 -19.93 2.30
C ASP A 59 -4.13 -19.86 1.53
N ILE A 60 -3.12 -20.59 2.02
CA ILE A 60 -1.86 -20.80 1.32
C ILE A 60 -1.58 -22.30 1.17
N VAL A 61 -1.02 -22.68 0.02
CA VAL A 61 -0.52 -24.05 -0.18
C VAL A 61 0.89 -24.17 0.39
N GLU A 62 0.99 -24.68 1.61
CA GLU A 62 2.28 -24.96 2.25
C GLU A 62 2.91 -26.23 1.69
N TYR A 63 4.25 -26.26 1.64
CA TYR A 63 5.05 -27.43 1.28
C TYR A 63 6.27 -27.56 2.21
N ASP A 64 6.99 -28.67 2.12
CA ASP A 64 8.07 -29.00 3.04
C ASP A 64 9.12 -27.88 3.11
N LYS A 65 9.43 -27.45 4.33
CA LYS A 65 10.42 -26.39 4.62
C LYS A 65 11.80 -26.70 4.06
N ARG A 66 12.13 -27.97 3.85
CA ARG A 66 13.39 -28.42 3.23
C ARG A 66 13.52 -28.00 1.77
N PHE A 67 12.40 -27.67 1.11
CA PHE A 67 12.38 -27.23 -0.29
C PHE A 67 12.14 -25.71 -0.41
N GLN A 68 12.03 -24.99 0.71
CA GLN A 68 11.85 -23.54 0.72
C GLN A 68 13.21 -22.83 0.66
N ASP A 69 13.31 -21.81 -0.16
CA ASP A 69 14.54 -21.02 -0.33
C ASP A 69 14.82 -20.17 0.94
N VAL A 70 16.08 -20.09 1.35
CA VAL A 70 16.49 -19.30 2.51
C VAL A 70 17.51 -18.24 2.08
N LYS A 71 17.19 -16.96 2.30
CA LYS A 71 18.07 -15.83 2.05
C LYS A 71 18.57 -15.29 3.39
N THR A 72 19.79 -15.65 3.75
CA THR A 72 20.43 -15.19 5.00
C THR A 72 21.18 -13.89 4.78
N ARG A 73 20.76 -12.82 5.46
CA ARG A 73 21.45 -11.52 5.48
C ARG A 73 22.23 -11.38 6.77
N ILE A 74 23.51 -11.10 6.65
CA ILE A 74 24.40 -10.89 7.81
C ILE A 74 24.60 -9.40 8.00
N ILE A 75 24.27 -8.90 9.19
CA ILE A 75 24.30 -7.50 9.58
C ILE A 75 25.19 -7.38 10.83
N SER A 76 26.20 -6.54 10.76
CA SER A 76 27.09 -6.27 11.88
C SER A 76 27.13 -4.79 12.18
N ASP A 77 26.92 -4.42 13.46
CA ASP A 77 26.93 -3.03 13.93
C ASP A 77 26.07 -2.09 13.08
N GLY A 78 24.90 -2.60 12.63
CA GLY A 78 23.95 -1.89 11.78
C GLY A 78 24.31 -1.84 10.29
N HIS A 79 25.45 -2.43 9.89
CA HIS A 79 25.90 -2.46 8.50
C HIS A 79 25.67 -3.82 7.85
N TYR A 80 25.21 -3.80 6.60
CA TYR A 80 25.04 -4.99 5.78
C TYR A 80 26.42 -5.55 5.37
N ILE A 81 26.71 -6.80 5.75
CA ILE A 81 28.01 -7.44 5.46
C ILE A 81 27.92 -8.29 4.19
N CYS A 82 27.00 -9.25 4.15
CA CYS A 82 26.81 -10.12 3.00
C CYS A 82 25.44 -10.80 3.03
N ARG A 83 25.07 -11.43 1.90
CA ARG A 83 23.93 -12.33 1.79
C ARG A 83 24.41 -13.71 1.38
N VAL A 84 23.82 -14.72 2.01
CA VAL A 84 24.00 -16.13 1.65
C VAL A 84 22.64 -16.64 1.19
N ASP A 85 22.55 -17.04 -0.07
CA ASP A 85 21.35 -17.66 -0.62
C ASP A 85 21.55 -19.18 -0.55
N SER A 86 20.78 -19.84 0.30
CA SER A 86 20.74 -21.28 0.42
C SER A 86 19.63 -21.80 -0.48
N GLY A 87 19.96 -22.08 -1.73
CA GLY A 87 19.09 -22.73 -2.70
C GLY A 87 19.38 -24.22 -2.75
N PHE A 88 18.38 -25.00 -3.01
CA PHE A 88 18.51 -26.43 -3.24
C PHE A 88 18.74 -26.67 -4.75
N GLY A 89 19.53 -27.68 -5.09
CA GLY A 89 19.78 -28.04 -6.49
C GLY A 89 18.51 -28.52 -7.22
N ASP A 90 18.62 -28.75 -8.52
CA ASP A 90 17.51 -29.09 -9.43
C ASP A 90 16.54 -30.14 -8.91
N VAL A 91 17.02 -31.14 -8.15
CA VAL A 91 16.20 -32.18 -7.55
C VAL A 91 15.20 -31.62 -6.52
N ALA A 92 15.61 -30.69 -5.69
CA ALA A 92 14.73 -30.09 -4.68
C ALA A 92 13.70 -29.17 -5.33
N VAL A 93 14.08 -28.45 -6.37
CA VAL A 93 13.18 -27.63 -7.20
C VAL A 93 12.07 -28.51 -7.81
N TYR A 94 12.44 -29.65 -8.36
CA TYR A 94 11.48 -30.64 -8.90
C TYR A 94 10.55 -31.19 -7.82
N LEU A 95 11.09 -31.61 -6.66
CA LEU A 95 10.31 -32.17 -5.55
C LEU A 95 9.33 -31.13 -4.94
N ALA A 96 9.73 -29.87 -4.86
CA ALA A 96 8.82 -28.80 -4.44
C ALA A 96 7.60 -28.69 -5.37
N GLY A 97 7.84 -28.68 -6.68
CA GLY A 97 6.78 -28.63 -7.69
C GLY A 97 5.82 -29.81 -7.62
N GLU A 98 6.34 -31.02 -7.51
CA GLU A 98 5.55 -32.25 -7.36
C GLU A 98 4.68 -32.21 -6.08
N GLU A 99 5.26 -31.83 -4.95
CA GLU A 99 4.52 -31.74 -3.69
C GLU A 99 3.38 -30.71 -3.76
N VAL A 100 3.68 -29.51 -4.25
CA VAL A 100 2.68 -28.44 -4.42
C VAL A 100 1.57 -28.92 -5.36
N TYR A 101 1.91 -29.46 -6.52
CA TYR A 101 0.92 -29.93 -7.49
C TYR A 101 0.04 -31.05 -6.94
N ASN A 102 0.61 -31.97 -6.19
CA ASN A 102 -0.15 -33.08 -5.56
C ASN A 102 -1.16 -32.54 -4.53
N LYS A 103 -0.80 -31.49 -3.75
CA LYS A 103 -1.73 -30.84 -2.83
C LYS A 103 -2.81 -30.06 -3.60
N VAL A 104 -2.41 -29.34 -4.64
CA VAL A 104 -3.31 -28.52 -5.47
C VAL A 104 -4.40 -29.36 -6.16
N LYS A 105 -4.07 -30.56 -6.63
CA LYS A 105 -5.06 -31.47 -7.23
C LYS A 105 -6.21 -31.87 -6.31
N ALA A 106 -6.00 -31.78 -5.00
CA ALA A 106 -7.02 -32.11 -4.00
C ALA A 106 -7.86 -30.87 -3.57
N ILE A 107 -7.54 -29.69 -4.09
CA ILE A 107 -8.24 -28.45 -3.74
C ILE A 107 -9.51 -28.29 -4.57
N ASP A 108 -10.60 -27.96 -3.89
CA ASP A 108 -11.83 -27.51 -4.54
C ASP A 108 -11.73 -26.00 -4.84
N PHE A 109 -11.32 -25.67 -6.07
CA PHE A 109 -11.17 -24.28 -6.53
C PHE A 109 -12.49 -23.51 -6.60
N SER A 110 -13.65 -24.16 -6.62
CA SER A 110 -14.94 -23.48 -6.64
C SER A 110 -15.21 -22.64 -5.38
N ARG A 111 -14.46 -22.90 -4.30
CA ARG A 111 -14.52 -22.15 -3.04
C ARG A 111 -13.78 -20.81 -3.08
N TYR A 112 -12.97 -20.56 -4.13
CA TYR A 112 -12.11 -19.39 -4.23
C TYR A 112 -12.53 -18.49 -5.39
N SER A 113 -12.60 -17.20 -5.13
CA SER A 113 -12.84 -16.20 -6.18
C SER A 113 -11.57 -15.90 -6.96
N TYR A 114 -10.43 -15.93 -6.28
CA TYR A 114 -9.11 -15.66 -6.86
C TYR A 114 -8.10 -16.71 -6.40
N CYS A 115 -7.21 -17.08 -7.31
CA CYS A 115 -6.01 -17.88 -7.03
C CYS A 115 -4.79 -17.07 -7.44
N ILE A 116 -3.88 -16.81 -6.51
CA ILE A 116 -2.63 -16.09 -6.74
C ILE A 116 -1.51 -17.09 -6.96
N LEU A 117 -0.77 -16.93 -8.05
CA LEU A 117 0.48 -17.66 -8.31
C LEU A 117 1.65 -16.69 -8.13
N SER A 118 2.40 -16.80 -7.03
CA SER A 118 3.58 -16.00 -6.73
C SER A 118 4.84 -16.79 -7.09
N ASP A 119 5.41 -16.49 -8.27
CA ASP A 119 6.54 -17.22 -8.85
C ASP A 119 7.86 -16.47 -8.62
N TYR A 120 8.81 -17.14 -7.99
CA TYR A 120 10.18 -16.69 -7.79
C TYR A 120 11.21 -17.61 -8.47
N ASP A 121 10.71 -18.54 -9.32
CA ASP A 121 11.51 -19.54 -10.05
C ASP A 121 12.30 -20.45 -9.09
N LYS A 122 11.64 -20.86 -7.97
CA LYS A 122 12.19 -21.75 -6.95
C LYS A 122 11.55 -23.13 -6.94
N GLY A 123 10.66 -23.40 -7.89
CA GLY A 123 10.15 -24.73 -8.21
C GLY A 123 8.72 -25.00 -7.79
N ALA A 124 8.14 -24.31 -6.82
CA ALA A 124 6.76 -24.54 -6.39
C ALA A 124 5.74 -24.45 -7.54
N LEU A 125 6.02 -23.62 -8.55
CA LEU A 125 5.15 -23.41 -9.71
C LEU A 125 5.64 -24.08 -11.00
N THR A 126 6.37 -25.19 -10.89
CA THR A 126 6.76 -26.03 -12.04
C THR A 126 5.56 -26.44 -12.90
N TYR A 127 4.41 -26.70 -12.27
CA TYR A 127 3.14 -27.10 -12.91
C TYR A 127 2.13 -25.97 -13.02
N SER A 128 2.60 -24.72 -13.21
CA SER A 128 1.72 -23.53 -13.26
C SER A 128 0.60 -23.64 -14.30
N LYS A 129 0.87 -24.18 -15.49
CA LYS A 129 -0.15 -24.39 -16.54
C LYS A 129 -1.29 -25.29 -16.10
N GLU A 130 -0.96 -26.40 -15.45
CA GLU A 130 -1.91 -27.38 -14.95
C GLU A 130 -2.75 -26.77 -13.81
N ILE A 131 -2.10 -26.00 -12.92
CA ILE A 131 -2.78 -25.29 -11.84
C ILE A 131 -3.77 -24.27 -12.40
N ILE A 132 -3.37 -23.46 -13.39
CA ILE A 132 -4.23 -22.49 -14.06
C ILE A 132 -5.44 -23.17 -14.70
N LYS A 133 -5.25 -24.31 -15.35
CA LYS A 133 -6.36 -25.09 -15.94
C LYS A 133 -7.36 -25.56 -14.89
N LEU A 134 -6.88 -26.08 -13.75
CA LEU A 134 -7.73 -26.52 -12.64
C LEU A 134 -8.56 -25.37 -12.07
N ALA A 135 -7.92 -24.23 -11.81
CA ALA A 135 -8.59 -23.04 -11.28
C ALA A 135 -9.65 -22.51 -12.27
N ASN A 136 -9.29 -22.36 -13.54
CA ASN A 136 -10.21 -21.87 -14.57
C ASN A 136 -11.42 -22.79 -14.78
N ALA A 137 -11.22 -24.13 -14.72
CA ALA A 137 -12.31 -25.10 -14.84
C ALA A 137 -13.36 -24.93 -13.72
N ALA A 138 -12.96 -24.41 -12.56
CA ALA A 138 -13.83 -24.13 -11.43
C ALA A 138 -14.33 -22.65 -11.38
N GLY A 139 -13.99 -21.83 -12.38
CA GLY A 139 -14.37 -20.41 -12.41
C GLY A 139 -13.56 -19.49 -11.51
N CYS A 140 -12.45 -19.99 -10.94
CA CYS A 140 -11.54 -19.21 -10.10
C CYS A 140 -10.59 -18.38 -10.98
N LYS A 141 -10.56 -17.07 -10.81
CA LYS A 141 -9.68 -16.15 -11.55
C LYS A 141 -8.24 -16.27 -11.08
N VAL A 142 -7.30 -16.55 -11.99
CA VAL A 142 -5.89 -16.70 -11.65
C VAL A 142 -5.13 -15.39 -11.87
N ILE A 143 -4.42 -14.94 -10.85
CA ILE A 143 -3.54 -13.76 -10.87
C ILE A 143 -2.11 -14.23 -10.67
N VAL A 144 -1.19 -13.82 -11.54
CA VAL A 144 0.20 -14.27 -11.51
C VAL A 144 1.16 -13.13 -11.25
N ASP A 145 2.06 -13.29 -10.28
CA ASP A 145 3.31 -12.54 -10.18
C ASP A 145 4.42 -13.39 -10.81
N PRO A 146 4.87 -13.05 -12.04
CA PRO A 146 5.67 -13.95 -12.85
C PRO A 146 7.16 -13.77 -12.62
N LYS A 147 7.92 -14.88 -12.81
CA LYS A 147 9.39 -14.86 -12.89
C LYS A 147 9.91 -15.46 -14.20
N GLY A 148 9.18 -16.39 -14.74
CA GLY A 148 9.50 -17.07 -15.99
C GLY A 148 8.98 -16.36 -17.24
N THR A 149 8.90 -17.11 -18.34
CA THR A 149 8.32 -16.63 -19.61
C THR A 149 6.80 -16.75 -19.60
N TYR A 150 6.14 -15.98 -20.46
CA TYR A 150 4.69 -15.91 -20.57
C TYR A 150 4.03 -17.26 -20.80
N GLU A 151 4.65 -18.14 -21.58
CA GLU A 151 4.12 -19.46 -21.91
C GLU A 151 3.79 -20.29 -20.67
N ARG A 152 4.46 -20.05 -19.53
CA ARG A 152 4.17 -20.72 -18.25
C ARG A 152 2.81 -20.34 -17.68
N TYR A 153 2.27 -19.17 -18.05
CA TYR A 153 1.09 -18.58 -17.40
C TYR A 153 -0.10 -18.39 -18.34
N VAL A 154 -0.07 -19.03 -19.50
CA VAL A 154 -1.17 -19.00 -20.48
C VAL A 154 -2.48 -19.43 -19.81
N GLY A 155 -3.51 -18.62 -19.96
CA GLY A 155 -4.83 -18.80 -19.35
C GLY A 155 -5.01 -18.11 -18.00
N ALA A 156 -4.00 -17.42 -17.46
CA ALA A 156 -4.19 -16.55 -16.30
C ALA A 156 -5.14 -15.39 -16.65
N TRP A 157 -5.98 -15.00 -15.69
CA TRP A 157 -6.85 -13.84 -15.87
C TRP A 157 -6.07 -12.52 -15.84
N LEU A 158 -4.99 -12.43 -15.01
CA LEU A 158 -4.16 -11.25 -14.89
C LEU A 158 -2.71 -11.64 -14.60
N ILE A 159 -1.76 -10.93 -15.21
CA ILE A 159 -0.33 -11.09 -14.96
C ILE A 159 0.25 -9.74 -14.52
N LYS A 160 1.07 -9.75 -13.44
CA LYS A 160 1.69 -8.56 -12.85
C LYS A 160 3.22 -8.59 -12.95
N PRO A 161 3.82 -8.41 -14.12
CA PRO A 161 5.26 -8.31 -14.24
C PRO A 161 5.78 -6.95 -13.75
N ASN A 162 7.05 -6.91 -13.29
CA ASN A 162 7.80 -5.66 -13.30
C ASN A 162 8.31 -5.37 -14.73
N LYS A 163 8.86 -4.18 -14.97
CA LYS A 163 9.34 -3.79 -16.31
C LYS A 163 10.40 -4.74 -16.89
N LEU A 164 11.30 -5.28 -16.06
CA LEU A 164 12.33 -6.20 -16.52
C LEU A 164 11.75 -7.55 -16.93
N GLU A 165 10.75 -8.01 -16.20
CA GLU A 165 10.01 -9.24 -16.48
C GLU A 165 9.12 -9.05 -17.72
N ALA A 166 8.42 -7.92 -17.82
CA ALA A 166 7.60 -7.57 -18.97
C ALA A 166 8.41 -7.56 -20.28
N ASN A 167 9.66 -7.12 -20.26
CA ASN A 167 10.53 -7.12 -21.42
C ASN A 167 10.91 -8.53 -21.92
N LYS A 168 10.73 -9.58 -21.08
CA LYS A 168 10.94 -10.98 -21.47
C LYS A 168 9.70 -11.57 -22.12
N PHE A 169 8.54 -10.93 -22.00
CA PHE A 169 7.33 -11.36 -22.67
C PHE A 169 7.28 -10.81 -24.09
N ASN A 170 6.89 -11.64 -25.04
CA ASN A 170 6.64 -11.17 -26.40
C ASN A 170 5.28 -10.43 -26.39
N TYR A 171 5.31 -9.11 -26.47
CA TYR A 171 4.12 -8.25 -26.36
C TYR A 171 3.01 -8.57 -27.38
N ASN A 172 3.36 -9.14 -28.54
CA ASN A 172 2.40 -9.52 -29.56
C ASN A 172 1.47 -10.69 -29.14
N ASP A 173 1.85 -11.45 -28.10
CA ASP A 173 1.07 -12.55 -27.59
C ASP A 173 0.16 -12.16 -26.42
N ILE A 174 0.26 -10.91 -25.93
CA ILE A 174 -0.38 -10.42 -24.68
C ILE A 174 -1.58 -9.50 -24.96
N ASP A 175 -1.91 -9.19 -26.19
CA ASP A 175 -2.93 -8.19 -26.54
C ASP A 175 -4.34 -8.48 -25.97
N ASN A 176 -4.60 -9.69 -25.48
CA ASN A 176 -5.89 -10.11 -24.90
C ASN A 176 -5.80 -10.48 -23.41
N ILE A 177 -4.71 -10.13 -22.71
CA ILE A 177 -4.52 -10.50 -21.31
C ILE A 177 -4.49 -9.25 -20.45
N ASN A 178 -5.13 -9.34 -19.28
CA ASN A 178 -5.03 -8.31 -18.27
C ASN A 178 -3.61 -8.26 -17.72
N THR A 179 -3.00 -7.08 -17.70
CA THR A 179 -1.64 -6.88 -17.22
C THR A 179 -1.55 -5.70 -16.28
N ILE A 180 -0.67 -5.80 -15.28
CA ILE A 180 -0.23 -4.68 -14.43
C ILE A 180 1.28 -4.65 -14.48
N THR A 181 1.86 -3.61 -15.08
CA THR A 181 3.32 -3.44 -15.14
C THR A 181 3.78 -2.42 -14.13
N THR A 182 4.62 -2.84 -13.19
CA THR A 182 5.24 -1.97 -12.20
C THR A 182 6.67 -1.61 -12.62
N ASN A 183 7.13 -0.38 -12.28
CA ASN A 183 8.46 0.09 -12.66
C ASN A 183 9.02 1.10 -11.64
N ALA A 184 9.36 0.62 -10.44
CA ALA A 184 9.90 1.43 -9.34
C ALA A 184 9.10 2.74 -9.15
N GLU A 185 9.73 3.90 -9.29
CA GLU A 185 9.14 5.24 -9.15
C GLU A 185 8.35 5.72 -10.36
N SER A 186 8.37 4.96 -11.46
CA SER A 186 7.61 5.32 -12.66
C SER A 186 6.13 4.96 -12.49
N PRO A 187 5.23 5.62 -13.24
CA PRO A 187 3.81 5.29 -13.20
C PRO A 187 3.53 3.81 -13.46
N VAL A 188 2.62 3.23 -12.69
CA VAL A 188 2.11 1.89 -12.94
C VAL A 188 1.19 1.93 -14.15
N VAL A 189 1.42 1.02 -15.09
CA VAL A 189 0.59 0.85 -16.28
C VAL A 189 -0.21 -0.43 -16.13
N ALA A 190 -1.53 -0.33 -16.10
CA ALA A 190 -2.40 -1.49 -16.06
C ALA A 190 -3.33 -1.50 -17.27
N ARG A 191 -3.52 -2.69 -17.86
CA ARG A 191 -4.51 -2.94 -18.90
C ARG A 191 -5.42 -4.05 -18.41
N ILE A 192 -6.67 -3.71 -18.09
CA ILE A 192 -7.63 -4.65 -17.49
C ILE A 192 -8.96 -4.50 -18.22
N ASP A 193 -9.50 -5.62 -18.73
CA ASP A 193 -10.75 -5.71 -19.47
C ASP A 193 -10.84 -4.66 -20.63
N GLY A 194 -9.72 -4.49 -21.34
CA GLY A 194 -9.58 -3.57 -22.48
C GLY A 194 -9.39 -2.09 -22.11
N VAL A 195 -9.42 -1.74 -20.82
CA VAL A 195 -9.20 -0.37 -20.34
C VAL A 195 -7.76 -0.22 -19.86
N THR A 196 -7.11 0.88 -20.28
CA THR A 196 -5.76 1.23 -19.82
C THR A 196 -5.84 2.24 -18.68
N TYR A 197 -5.18 1.92 -17.58
CA TYR A 197 -5.00 2.77 -16.41
C TYR A 197 -3.54 3.19 -16.30
N LEU A 198 -3.33 4.48 -16.02
CA LEU A 198 -2.02 5.03 -15.70
C LEU A 198 -2.09 5.63 -14.29
N LEU A 199 -1.34 5.06 -13.36
CA LEU A 199 -1.34 5.48 -11.95
C LEU A 199 0.01 6.13 -11.63
N PRO A 200 0.06 7.40 -11.23
CA PRO A 200 1.29 8.01 -10.75
C PRO A 200 1.75 7.33 -9.47
N VAL A 201 3.05 7.33 -9.25
CA VAL A 201 3.68 6.91 -8.00
C VAL A 201 4.29 8.16 -7.38
N ASP A 202 3.81 8.52 -6.19
CA ASP A 202 4.36 9.66 -5.48
C ASP A 202 5.76 9.33 -4.95
N PRO A 203 6.73 10.26 -5.06
CA PRO A 203 8.06 10.06 -4.52
C PRO A 203 8.02 9.87 -3.00
N VAL A 204 8.66 8.81 -2.51
CA VAL A 204 8.80 8.51 -1.08
C VAL A 204 10.26 8.23 -0.75
N GLU A 205 10.65 8.37 0.51
CA GLU A 205 11.97 7.96 0.97
C GLU A 205 12.05 6.42 0.98
N VAL A 206 12.94 5.86 0.18
CA VAL A 206 13.10 4.42 0.03
C VAL A 206 14.14 3.89 1.01
N ALA A 207 13.71 3.07 1.95
CA ALA A 207 14.59 2.35 2.88
C ALA A 207 15.00 0.96 2.33
N ASP A 208 14.06 0.22 1.72
CA ASP A 208 14.29 -1.10 1.12
C ASP A 208 13.16 -1.41 0.12
N VAL A 209 13.47 -2.03 -1.00
CA VAL A 209 12.50 -2.43 -2.02
C VAL A 209 12.02 -3.87 -1.87
N THR A 210 12.51 -4.60 -0.88
CA THR A 210 12.20 -6.01 -0.66
C THR A 210 10.72 -6.22 -0.33
N GLY A 211 10.02 -7.05 -1.11
CA GLY A 211 8.62 -7.38 -0.90
C GLY A 211 7.62 -6.33 -1.37
N ALA A 212 8.06 -5.20 -1.95
CA ALA A 212 7.14 -4.17 -2.46
C ALA A 212 6.18 -4.72 -3.53
N GLY A 213 6.65 -5.64 -4.38
CA GLY A 213 5.84 -6.32 -5.38
C GLY A 213 4.76 -7.23 -4.77
N ASP A 214 5.10 -7.92 -3.68
CA ASP A 214 4.18 -8.77 -2.92
C ASP A 214 3.12 -7.93 -2.21
N CYS A 215 3.52 -6.81 -1.58
CA CYS A 215 2.61 -5.85 -0.95
C CYS A 215 1.66 -5.22 -1.98
N PHE A 216 2.19 -4.82 -3.15
CA PHE A 216 1.35 -4.33 -4.26
C PHE A 216 0.28 -5.34 -4.65
N LEU A 217 0.70 -6.60 -4.87
CA LEU A 217 -0.20 -7.67 -5.29
C LEU A 217 -1.28 -7.95 -4.25
N ALA A 218 -0.88 -8.08 -2.98
CA ALA A 218 -1.81 -8.31 -1.87
C ALA A 218 -2.82 -7.15 -1.74
N ALA A 219 -2.36 -5.90 -1.78
CA ALA A 219 -3.22 -4.72 -1.70
C ALA A 219 -4.18 -4.62 -2.90
N PHE A 220 -3.74 -4.97 -4.12
CA PHE A 220 -4.61 -5.03 -5.30
C PHE A 220 -5.72 -6.07 -5.12
N VAL A 221 -5.36 -7.28 -4.69
CA VAL A 221 -6.34 -8.36 -4.47
C VAL A 221 -7.27 -8.03 -3.30
N TYR A 222 -6.77 -7.40 -2.25
CA TYR A 222 -7.62 -6.85 -1.18
C TYR A 222 -8.72 -5.94 -1.75
N GLY A 223 -8.37 -4.98 -2.60
CA GLY A 223 -9.34 -4.10 -3.27
C GLY A 223 -10.38 -4.88 -4.08
N LEU A 224 -9.96 -5.92 -4.82
CA LEU A 224 -10.87 -6.80 -5.56
C LEU A 224 -11.85 -7.53 -4.62
N THR A 225 -11.39 -8.00 -3.46
CA THR A 225 -12.26 -8.70 -2.49
C THR A 225 -13.29 -7.78 -1.83
N LYS A 226 -12.99 -6.48 -1.74
CA LYS A 226 -13.93 -5.43 -1.30
C LYS A 226 -14.95 -5.02 -2.38
N GLY A 227 -14.75 -5.49 -3.63
CA GLY A 227 -15.62 -5.13 -4.75
C GLY A 227 -15.38 -3.73 -5.32
N TYR A 228 -14.22 -3.15 -5.06
CA TYR A 228 -13.84 -1.87 -5.63
C TYR A 228 -13.60 -1.98 -7.15
N ASP A 229 -13.75 -0.87 -7.87
CA ASP A 229 -13.36 -0.79 -9.27
C ASP A 229 -11.82 -0.92 -9.43
N TYR A 230 -11.38 -1.21 -10.66
CA TYR A 230 -9.95 -1.47 -10.90
C TYR A 230 -9.06 -0.26 -10.63
N ARG A 231 -9.54 0.97 -10.87
CA ARG A 231 -8.79 2.18 -10.56
C ARG A 231 -8.52 2.27 -9.06
N LYS A 232 -9.55 2.09 -8.24
CA LYS A 232 -9.42 2.10 -6.78
C LYS A 232 -8.52 0.98 -6.28
N CYS A 233 -8.65 -0.23 -6.83
CA CYS A 233 -7.76 -1.35 -6.51
C CYS A 233 -6.28 -1.02 -6.80
N LEU A 234 -6.01 -0.37 -7.95
CA LEU A 234 -4.65 0.03 -8.34
C LEU A 234 -4.10 1.15 -7.44
N GLU A 235 -4.93 2.15 -7.07
CA GLU A 235 -4.55 3.21 -6.13
C GLU A 235 -4.16 2.65 -4.76
N ILE A 236 -4.94 1.68 -4.26
CA ILE A 236 -4.66 0.94 -3.02
C ILE A 236 -3.34 0.17 -3.15
N ALA A 237 -3.12 -0.51 -4.28
CA ALA A 237 -1.90 -1.28 -4.53
C ALA A 237 -0.64 -0.40 -4.59
N VAL A 238 -0.71 0.74 -5.28
CA VAL A 238 0.40 1.72 -5.33
C VAL A 238 0.73 2.21 -3.93
N ARG A 239 -0.27 2.58 -3.13
CA ARG A 239 -0.09 3.06 -1.76
C ARG A 239 0.55 1.99 -0.87
N GLY A 240 0.04 0.76 -0.87
CA GLY A 240 0.61 -0.34 -0.09
C GLY A 240 2.08 -0.61 -0.45
N ALA A 241 2.43 -0.61 -1.75
CA ALA A 241 3.81 -0.74 -2.18
C ALA A 241 4.68 0.46 -1.76
N SER A 242 4.15 1.68 -1.86
CA SER A 242 4.86 2.90 -1.43
C SER A 242 5.10 2.94 0.09
N THR A 243 4.17 2.40 0.89
CA THR A 243 4.40 2.22 2.33
C THR A 243 5.47 1.17 2.58
N ALA A 244 5.40 0.03 1.91
CA ALA A 244 6.35 -1.07 2.12
C ALA A 244 7.80 -0.66 1.88
N VAL A 245 8.10 0.12 0.84
CA VAL A 245 9.48 0.55 0.53
C VAL A 245 10.08 1.51 1.54
N GLN A 246 9.30 2.11 2.43
CA GLN A 246 9.76 2.99 3.52
C GLN A 246 10.25 2.19 4.75
N HIS A 247 10.06 0.86 4.74
CA HIS A 247 10.47 -0.04 5.81
C HIS A 247 11.65 -0.92 5.37
N ARG A 248 12.50 -1.30 6.32
CA ARG A 248 13.63 -2.23 6.05
C ARG A 248 13.16 -3.69 6.06
N GLY A 249 13.57 -4.44 5.06
CA GLY A 249 13.20 -5.85 4.88
C GLY A 249 11.76 -6.03 4.41
N THR A 250 11.22 -7.25 4.53
CA THR A 250 9.83 -7.52 4.20
C THR A 250 8.90 -6.82 5.20
N TYR A 251 7.85 -6.20 4.69
CA TYR A 251 6.84 -5.48 5.46
C TYR A 251 5.48 -6.15 5.29
N VAL A 252 4.71 -6.26 6.36
CA VAL A 252 3.33 -6.72 6.33
C VAL A 252 2.43 -5.50 6.47
N LEU A 253 1.57 -5.29 5.48
CA LEU A 253 0.66 -4.14 5.41
C LEU A 253 -0.35 -4.15 6.54
N GLU A 254 -0.53 -3.00 7.18
CA GLU A 254 -1.63 -2.75 8.10
C GLU A 254 -2.86 -2.20 7.35
N PRO A 255 -4.08 -2.33 7.87
CA PRO A 255 -5.28 -1.79 7.23
C PRO A 255 -5.17 -0.31 6.86
N GLU A 256 -4.49 0.50 7.68
CA GLU A 256 -4.26 1.92 7.47
C GLU A 256 -3.38 2.23 6.26
N ASP A 257 -2.56 1.28 5.83
CA ASP A 257 -1.69 1.42 4.66
C ASP A 257 -2.47 1.33 3.34
N VAL A 258 -3.61 0.69 3.36
CA VAL A 258 -4.44 0.42 2.18
C VAL A 258 -5.78 1.14 2.21
N GLU A 259 -6.37 1.35 3.37
CA GLU A 259 -7.60 2.10 3.53
C GLU A 259 -7.29 3.59 3.69
N GLN A 260 -7.88 4.42 2.83
CA GLN A 260 -7.79 5.85 2.99
C GLN A 260 -8.98 6.32 3.79
N LYS A 261 -8.73 6.75 5.02
CA LYS A 261 -9.73 7.41 5.86
C LYS A 261 -9.58 8.91 5.70
N ILE A 262 -10.52 9.53 4.97
CA ILE A 262 -10.49 10.95 4.65
C ILE A 262 -11.15 11.75 5.76
N ILE A 263 -10.39 12.67 6.34
CA ILE A 263 -10.89 13.63 7.31
C ILE A 263 -11.07 14.96 6.58
N PHE A 264 -12.25 15.54 6.72
CA PHE A 264 -12.55 16.86 6.19
C PHE A 264 -12.77 17.87 7.29
N THR A 265 -12.28 19.07 7.10
CA THR A 265 -12.68 20.24 7.87
C THR A 265 -12.75 21.45 6.96
N ASN A 266 -13.46 22.50 7.39
CA ASN A 266 -13.48 23.75 6.63
C ASN A 266 -13.43 24.98 7.52
N GLY A 267 -12.96 26.08 6.94
CA GLY A 267 -12.90 27.36 7.63
C GLY A 267 -12.24 28.47 6.82
N CYS A 268 -12.25 29.68 7.36
CA CYS A 268 -11.62 30.84 6.75
C CYS A 268 -10.09 30.84 6.93
N PHE A 269 -9.58 30.35 8.05
CA PHE A 269 -8.15 30.30 8.41
C PHE A 269 -7.38 31.57 8.05
N ASP A 270 -7.97 32.74 8.36
CA ASP A 270 -7.48 34.02 7.91
C ASP A 270 -6.12 34.38 8.51
N ILE A 271 -5.97 34.23 9.83
CA ILE A 271 -4.68 34.31 10.52
C ILE A 271 -4.51 33.01 11.27
N LEU A 272 -3.50 32.22 10.86
CA LEU A 272 -3.16 30.96 11.55
C LEU A 272 -2.60 31.28 12.95
N HIS A 273 -3.09 30.54 13.93
CA HIS A 273 -2.64 30.59 15.31
C HIS A 273 -2.56 29.19 15.90
N ARG A 274 -1.94 29.07 17.06
CA ARG A 274 -1.72 27.78 17.75
C ARG A 274 -2.99 26.93 17.87
N GLY A 275 -4.14 27.56 18.14
CA GLY A 275 -5.41 26.85 18.24
C GLY A 275 -5.81 26.16 16.92
N HIS A 276 -5.59 26.80 15.77
CA HIS A 276 -5.80 26.17 14.45
C HIS A 276 -4.84 25.00 14.23
N ILE A 277 -3.55 25.16 14.57
CA ILE A 277 -2.53 24.15 14.35
C ILE A 277 -2.84 22.88 15.15
N GLU A 278 -3.12 23.03 16.46
CA GLU A 278 -3.45 21.88 17.35
C GLU A 278 -4.77 21.20 16.93
N TYR A 279 -5.76 22.00 16.49
CA TYR A 279 -7.02 21.46 15.97
C TYR A 279 -6.82 20.63 14.71
N LEU A 280 -6.09 21.16 13.71
CA LEU A 280 -5.82 20.46 12.45
C LEU A 280 -4.96 19.21 12.68
N GLU A 281 -3.96 19.27 13.57
CA GLU A 281 -3.17 18.10 13.96
C GLU A 281 -4.02 17.02 14.63
N SER A 282 -4.97 17.42 15.48
CA SER A 282 -5.92 16.50 16.12
C SER A 282 -6.90 15.90 15.11
N SER A 283 -7.33 16.69 14.12
CA SER A 283 -8.16 16.20 13.00
C SER A 283 -7.41 15.14 12.19
N LYS A 284 -6.14 15.39 11.84
CA LYS A 284 -5.31 14.42 11.10
C LYS A 284 -5.17 13.07 11.81
N LYS A 285 -5.11 13.05 13.13
CA LYS A 285 -5.00 11.79 13.92
C LYS A 285 -6.22 10.87 13.82
N LEU A 286 -7.34 11.35 13.28
CA LEU A 286 -8.55 10.56 13.09
C LEU A 286 -8.57 9.76 11.79
N GLY A 287 -7.60 10.01 10.88
CA GLY A 287 -7.52 9.32 9.60
C GLY A 287 -6.21 9.51 8.86
N THR A 288 -6.15 8.98 7.66
CA THR A 288 -4.92 8.93 6.85
C THR A 288 -4.75 10.14 5.95
N LYS A 289 -5.84 10.85 5.58
CA LYS A 289 -5.80 12.04 4.72
C LYS A 289 -6.63 13.17 5.34
N LEU A 290 -6.01 14.33 5.58
CA LEU A 290 -6.69 15.55 6.01
C LEU A 290 -6.88 16.50 4.83
N VAL A 291 -8.13 16.75 4.49
CA VAL A 291 -8.54 17.70 3.45
C VAL A 291 -9.19 18.93 4.11
N ILE A 292 -8.72 20.12 3.76
CA ILE A 292 -9.26 21.39 4.27
C ILE A 292 -10.04 22.10 3.17
N GLY A 293 -11.32 22.34 3.40
CA GLY A 293 -12.12 23.30 2.64
C GLY A 293 -11.80 24.72 3.10
N LEU A 294 -11.19 25.52 2.23
CA LEU A 294 -10.83 26.91 2.52
C LEU A 294 -11.82 27.86 1.84
N ASN A 295 -12.51 28.67 2.62
CA ASN A 295 -13.40 29.69 2.05
C ASN A 295 -12.64 30.69 1.18
N SER A 296 -13.13 30.99 -0.03
CA SER A 296 -12.60 32.04 -0.90
C SER A 296 -12.63 33.42 -0.23
N ASP A 297 -11.94 34.40 -0.78
CA ASP A 297 -11.97 35.76 -0.25
C ASP A 297 -13.38 36.32 -0.29
N ASP A 298 -14.13 36.09 -1.36
CA ASP A 298 -15.51 36.56 -1.50
C ASP A 298 -16.46 35.86 -0.54
N SER A 299 -16.30 34.57 -0.31
CA SER A 299 -17.04 33.83 0.71
C SER A 299 -16.75 34.39 2.11
N VAL A 300 -15.50 34.72 2.43
CA VAL A 300 -15.13 35.30 3.73
C VAL A 300 -15.73 36.70 3.90
N LYS A 301 -15.73 37.55 2.86
CA LYS A 301 -16.39 38.89 2.91
C LYS A 301 -17.88 38.77 3.20
N ARG A 302 -18.57 37.84 2.52
CA ARG A 302 -20.00 37.60 2.78
C ARG A 302 -20.27 37.12 4.21
N LEU A 303 -19.41 36.30 4.77
CA LEU A 303 -19.58 35.71 6.10
C LEU A 303 -19.14 36.62 7.25
N LYS A 304 -18.11 37.47 7.04
CA LYS A 304 -17.43 38.23 8.11
C LYS A 304 -17.33 39.76 7.85
N GLY A 305 -17.82 40.24 6.72
CA GLY A 305 -17.80 41.65 6.33
C GLY A 305 -16.59 42.05 5.46
N GLU A 306 -16.70 43.18 4.79
CA GLU A 306 -15.77 43.70 3.77
C GLU A 306 -14.32 43.93 4.25
N SER A 307 -14.09 44.08 5.56
CA SER A 307 -12.74 44.21 6.14
C SER A 307 -11.99 42.86 6.27
N ARG A 308 -12.61 41.78 5.86
CA ARG A 308 -12.05 40.42 5.93
C ARG A 308 -12.08 39.76 4.55
N PRO A 309 -11.17 38.82 4.21
CA PRO A 309 -10.06 38.37 5.07
C PRO A 309 -8.91 39.42 5.10
N ILE A 310 -7.98 39.25 6.05
CA ILE A 310 -6.72 40.02 6.11
C ILE A 310 -5.71 39.49 5.11
N ASN A 311 -5.56 38.14 5.05
CA ASN A 311 -4.72 37.49 4.09
C ASN A 311 -5.57 36.93 2.93
N ASN A 312 -5.12 37.15 1.69
CA ASN A 312 -5.80 36.64 0.51
C ASN A 312 -5.83 35.07 0.51
N GLN A 313 -6.71 34.50 -0.29
CA GLN A 313 -6.94 33.05 -0.30
C GLN A 313 -5.70 32.24 -0.71
N GLU A 314 -4.85 32.77 -1.59
CA GLU A 314 -3.62 32.12 -2.04
C GLU A 314 -2.59 32.02 -0.88
N ASP A 315 -2.42 33.09 -0.12
CA ASP A 315 -1.53 33.12 1.04
C ASP A 315 -2.06 32.21 2.16
N ARG A 316 -3.37 32.21 2.41
CA ARG A 316 -4.02 31.31 3.37
C ARG A 316 -3.88 29.86 2.97
N GLN A 317 -4.08 29.53 1.70
CA GLN A 317 -3.89 28.19 1.15
C GLN A 317 -2.44 27.75 1.31
N ARG A 318 -1.49 28.61 0.93
CA ARG A 318 -0.05 28.30 1.04
C ARG A 318 0.38 28.07 2.49
N ALA A 319 -0.11 28.86 3.42
CA ALA A 319 0.18 28.68 4.84
C ALA A 319 -0.34 27.33 5.37
N LEU A 320 -1.56 26.91 5.00
CA LEU A 320 -2.12 25.63 5.38
C LEU A 320 -1.36 24.45 4.75
N GLN A 321 -1.03 24.52 3.46
CA GLN A 321 -0.24 23.49 2.75
C GLN A 321 1.18 23.33 3.29
N SER A 322 1.70 24.31 4.03
CA SER A 322 3.01 24.22 4.67
C SER A 322 2.99 23.42 5.98
N LEU A 323 1.82 23.07 6.49
CA LEU A 323 1.68 22.24 7.68
C LEU A 323 1.83 20.77 7.28
N ARG A 324 2.85 20.08 7.81
CA ARG A 324 3.22 18.70 7.45
C ARG A 324 2.09 17.66 7.56
N PHE A 325 1.06 17.94 8.33
CA PHE A 325 -0.08 17.06 8.58
C PHE A 325 -1.31 17.43 7.75
N VAL A 326 -1.23 18.44 6.86
CA VAL A 326 -2.27 18.80 5.91
C VAL A 326 -1.93 18.20 4.56
N ASP A 327 -2.81 17.35 4.05
CA ASP A 327 -2.56 16.62 2.79
C ASP A 327 -3.12 17.39 1.58
N GLU A 328 -4.24 18.12 1.76
CA GLU A 328 -4.88 18.84 0.67
C GLU A 328 -5.65 20.05 1.17
N VAL A 329 -5.63 21.13 0.39
CA VAL A 329 -6.43 22.35 0.64
C VAL A 329 -7.18 22.73 -0.62
N VAL A 330 -8.51 22.72 -0.55
CA VAL A 330 -9.42 23.03 -1.66
C VAL A 330 -10.15 24.34 -1.36
N ILE A 331 -9.98 25.34 -2.24
CA ILE A 331 -10.71 26.61 -2.12
C ILE A 331 -12.13 26.40 -2.66
N PHE A 332 -13.14 26.89 -1.93
CA PHE A 332 -14.53 26.90 -2.36
C PHE A 332 -15.17 28.28 -2.13
N ASP A 333 -16.11 28.65 -2.99
CA ASP A 333 -16.73 29.98 -2.97
C ASP A 333 -18.15 30.00 -2.39
N GLU A 334 -18.79 28.86 -2.28
CA GLU A 334 -20.15 28.74 -1.77
C GLU A 334 -20.24 29.16 -0.29
N ASP A 335 -21.40 29.58 0.16
CA ASP A 335 -21.66 29.98 1.55
C ASP A 335 -21.57 28.80 2.52
N THR A 336 -21.73 27.58 2.00
CA THR A 336 -21.60 26.34 2.76
C THR A 336 -20.72 25.34 2.01
N PRO A 337 -19.94 24.49 2.68
CA PRO A 337 -19.06 23.49 2.05
C PRO A 337 -19.79 22.24 1.54
N TYR A 338 -21.13 22.23 1.48
CA TYR A 338 -21.91 21.00 1.26
C TYR A 338 -21.58 20.31 -0.08
N ASN A 339 -21.46 21.08 -1.17
CA ASN A 339 -21.13 20.51 -2.48
C ASN A 339 -19.69 19.95 -2.50
N LEU A 340 -18.76 20.64 -1.86
CA LEU A 340 -17.38 20.19 -1.70
C LEU A 340 -17.32 18.90 -0.86
N ILE A 341 -18.07 18.82 0.24
CA ILE A 341 -18.17 17.63 1.09
C ILE A 341 -18.67 16.44 0.27
N LYS A 342 -19.73 16.61 -0.54
CA LYS A 342 -20.25 15.56 -1.42
C LYS A 342 -19.23 15.11 -2.48
N GLN A 343 -18.45 16.06 -3.01
CA GLN A 343 -17.42 15.75 -4.02
C GLN A 343 -16.25 14.97 -3.40
N ILE A 344 -15.80 15.35 -2.21
CA ILE A 344 -14.70 14.70 -1.48
C ILE A 344 -15.15 13.36 -0.90
N ASN A 345 -16.41 13.26 -0.47
CA ASN A 345 -17.00 12.10 0.20
C ASN A 345 -16.12 11.60 1.37
N PRO A 346 -15.89 12.44 2.40
CA PRO A 346 -15.03 12.09 3.51
C PRO A 346 -15.66 11.05 4.43
N ASP A 347 -14.82 10.34 5.19
CA ASP A 347 -15.29 9.42 6.23
C ASP A 347 -15.67 10.15 7.51
N ILE A 348 -14.93 11.22 7.84
CA ILE A 348 -15.18 12.04 9.05
C ILE A 348 -15.12 13.52 8.68
N ILE A 349 -16.06 14.29 9.20
CA ILE A 349 -15.99 15.76 9.24
C ILE A 349 -15.65 16.19 10.66
N THR A 350 -14.61 17.01 10.82
CA THR A 350 -14.26 17.58 12.12
C THR A 350 -14.72 19.03 12.24
N LYS A 351 -15.17 19.42 13.45
CA LYS A 351 -15.43 20.79 13.84
C LYS A 351 -14.84 21.05 15.24
N GLY A 352 -14.42 22.28 15.47
CA GLY A 352 -13.94 22.71 16.77
C GLY A 352 -15.02 23.44 17.57
N GLY A 353 -15.02 23.28 18.90
CA GLY A 353 -15.83 24.10 19.81
C GLY A 353 -17.22 23.60 20.11
N ASP A 354 -18.20 24.51 20.14
CA ASP A 354 -19.53 24.29 20.69
C ASP A 354 -20.57 23.82 19.66
N TYR A 355 -20.13 23.27 18.54
CA TYR A 355 -21.05 22.70 17.55
C TYR A 355 -21.69 21.43 18.08
N LYS A 356 -22.98 21.26 17.81
CA LYS A 356 -23.63 19.98 17.95
C LYS A 356 -23.48 19.18 16.67
N PRO A 357 -23.24 17.85 16.72
CA PRO A 357 -23.06 17.03 15.51
C PRO A 357 -24.19 17.18 14.50
N GLU A 358 -25.45 17.30 14.99
CA GLU A 358 -26.65 17.48 14.16
C GLU A 358 -26.71 18.80 13.40
N ASP A 359 -25.98 19.82 13.86
CA ASP A 359 -25.95 21.17 13.23
C ASP A 359 -24.78 21.32 12.23
N VAL A 360 -23.90 20.32 12.13
CA VAL A 360 -22.75 20.37 11.20
C VAL A 360 -23.19 20.01 9.79
N ILE A 361 -22.85 20.89 8.84
CA ILE A 361 -23.15 20.67 7.42
C ILE A 361 -22.38 19.43 6.95
N GLY A 362 -23.09 18.50 6.29
CA GLY A 362 -22.55 17.23 5.81
C GLY A 362 -22.71 16.06 6.81
N ASN A 363 -23.49 16.25 7.89
CA ASN A 363 -23.82 15.18 8.84
C ASN A 363 -24.66 14.04 8.21
N ASP A 364 -25.20 14.26 7.02
CA ASP A 364 -25.87 13.27 6.16
C ASP A 364 -24.90 12.53 5.22
N VAL A 365 -23.63 12.96 5.16
CA VAL A 365 -22.61 12.43 4.26
C VAL A 365 -21.53 11.66 5.03
N ALA A 366 -21.13 12.13 6.20
CA ALA A 366 -20.00 11.59 6.97
C ALA A 366 -20.23 11.64 8.47
N ASP A 367 -19.45 10.86 9.22
CA ASP A 367 -19.43 10.91 10.69
C ASP A 367 -18.89 12.26 11.17
N ILE A 368 -19.53 12.82 12.21
CA ILE A 368 -19.12 14.09 12.78
C ILE A 368 -18.33 13.88 14.08
N VAL A 369 -17.14 14.48 14.14
CA VAL A 369 -16.32 14.52 15.36
C VAL A 369 -16.09 15.96 15.80
N ILE A 370 -16.58 16.30 16.99
CA ILE A 370 -16.34 17.61 17.61
C ILE A 370 -15.05 17.55 18.43
N LEU A 371 -14.07 18.34 18.06
CA LEU A 371 -12.80 18.42 18.76
C LEU A 371 -12.82 19.56 19.80
N PRO A 372 -12.17 19.40 20.95
CA PRO A 372 -12.18 20.42 22.00
C PRO A 372 -11.55 21.73 21.50
N TYR A 373 -12.21 22.83 21.83
CA TYR A 373 -11.72 24.18 21.53
C TYR A 373 -10.69 24.61 22.58
N LYS A 374 -9.61 25.25 22.12
CA LYS A 374 -8.61 25.81 23.03
C LYS A 374 -8.96 27.26 23.34
N GLU A 375 -9.31 27.53 24.59
CA GLU A 375 -9.64 28.89 25.05
C GLU A 375 -8.47 29.87 24.80
N ASN A 376 -8.81 31.13 24.57
CA ASN A 376 -7.89 32.28 24.36
C ASN A 376 -7.17 32.37 23.00
N TYR A 377 -7.49 31.48 22.05
CA TYR A 377 -6.95 31.54 20.68
C TYR A 377 -8.08 31.82 19.68
N SER A 378 -8.24 33.05 19.22
CA SER A 378 -9.13 33.41 18.12
C SER A 378 -8.51 34.49 17.25
N THR A 379 -8.80 34.48 15.96
CA THR A 379 -8.38 35.53 15.02
C THR A 379 -8.92 36.91 15.47
N THR A 380 -10.14 36.97 16.03
CA THR A 380 -10.74 38.21 16.56
C THR A 380 -9.90 38.80 17.69
N ASN A 381 -9.43 37.95 18.62
CA ASN A 381 -8.57 38.42 19.73
C ASN A 381 -7.18 38.88 19.27
N ILE A 382 -6.68 38.35 18.15
CA ILE A 382 -5.40 38.78 17.56
C ILE A 382 -5.60 40.16 16.94
N VAL A 383 -6.62 40.33 16.09
CA VAL A 383 -6.90 41.58 15.39
C VAL A 383 -7.26 42.72 16.36
N SER A 384 -7.96 42.42 17.47
CA SER A 384 -8.28 43.47 18.48
C SER A 384 -7.08 43.97 19.27
N LYS A 385 -5.92 43.35 19.15
CA LYS A 385 -4.65 43.75 19.79
C LYS A 385 -3.71 44.51 18.84
N LEU A 386 -4.04 44.56 17.56
CA LEU A 386 -3.37 45.35 16.53
C LEU A 386 -4.05 46.72 16.34
#